data_389dd65b428f2a16b7fee12d5e488dd0
#
_entry.id   389dd65b428f2a16b7fee12d5e488dd0
#
_cell.length_a   1.000
_cell.length_b   1.000
_cell.length_c   1.000
_cell.angle_alpha   90.00
_cell.angle_beta   90.00
_cell.angle_gamma   90.00
#
_symmetry.space_group_name_H-M   'P 1'
#
loop_
_entity.id
_entity.type
_entity.pdbx_description
1 polymer ?
#
loop_
_entity_poly.entity_id
_entity_poly.type
_entity_poly.pdbx_seq_one_letter_code
_entity_poly.pdbx_strand_id
1 'polypeptide(L)'
;MSVTVPQGFKASGVRAGLKKSGNLDFALVQNLGPLNSAASVFTTNRCLANPVLWSKEVMADGQVSAIVLNSGGANCYTGPQGFQVTHATAAWYFIE
;
A
#
# COMPACT_ATOMS: atom_id res chain seq x y z
N MET A 1 1.75 -18.58 -9.95
CA MET A 1 1.33 -17.28 -10.55
C MET A 1 1.93 -16.15 -9.74
N SER A 2 2.45 -15.14 -10.38
CA SER A 2 3.12 -14.02 -9.74
C SER A 2 2.63 -12.71 -10.35
N VAL A 3 2.66 -11.63 -9.56
CA VAL A 3 2.29 -10.29 -10.05
C VAL A 3 3.23 -9.78 -11.15
N THR A 4 4.41 -10.38 -11.29
CA THR A 4 5.38 -10.00 -12.33
C THR A 4 5.23 -10.79 -13.62
N VAL A 5 4.28 -11.72 -13.71
CA VAL A 5 4.00 -12.45 -14.96
C VAL A 5 3.55 -11.50 -16.07
N PRO A 6 2.61 -10.56 -15.85
CA PRO A 6 2.33 -9.55 -16.87
C PRO A 6 3.51 -8.61 -17.03
N GLN A 7 3.75 -8.17 -18.26
CA GLN A 7 4.78 -7.18 -18.55
C GLN A 7 4.39 -5.82 -17.96
N GLY A 8 5.39 -5.05 -17.55
CA GLY A 8 5.18 -3.71 -17.03
C GLY A 8 5.03 -3.61 -15.53
N PHE A 9 5.19 -4.71 -14.80
CA PHE A 9 5.13 -4.70 -13.34
C PHE A 9 6.44 -5.16 -12.72
N LYS A 10 6.87 -4.47 -11.68
CA LYS A 10 7.96 -4.88 -10.80
C LYS A 10 7.44 -5.06 -9.39
N ALA A 11 8.02 -6.00 -8.67
CA ALA A 11 7.65 -6.25 -7.29
C ALA A 11 8.90 -6.55 -6.46
N SER A 12 8.86 -6.16 -5.19
CA SER A 12 9.90 -6.51 -4.23
C SER A 12 9.28 -6.77 -2.87
N GLY A 13 9.95 -7.60 -2.07
CA GLY A 13 9.55 -7.86 -0.70
C GLY A 13 10.77 -7.78 0.21
N VAL A 14 10.59 -7.18 1.38
CA VAL A 14 11.68 -6.97 2.32
C VAL A 14 11.22 -7.27 3.74
N ARG A 15 12.19 -7.41 4.64
CA ARG A 15 11.96 -7.48 6.08
C ARG A 15 12.10 -6.09 6.66
N ALA A 16 10.96 -5.50 7.06
CA ALA A 16 10.96 -4.18 7.69
C ALA A 16 10.93 -4.25 9.22
N GLY A 17 10.85 -5.47 9.78
CA GLY A 17 10.84 -5.67 11.22
C GLY A 17 9.47 -5.59 11.86
N LEU A 18 8.40 -5.64 11.06
CA LEU A 18 7.03 -5.59 11.58
C LEU A 18 6.58 -6.91 12.19
N LYS A 19 7.04 -8.02 11.62
CA LYS A 19 6.73 -9.36 12.14
C LYS A 19 7.82 -9.83 13.09
N LYS A 20 7.39 -10.39 14.23
CA LYS A 20 8.32 -10.99 15.19
C LYS A 20 9.04 -12.21 14.63
N SER A 21 8.43 -12.89 13.66
CA SER A 21 9.01 -14.09 13.05
C SER A 21 10.23 -13.82 12.18
N GLY A 22 10.49 -12.58 11.81
CA GLY A 22 11.57 -12.22 10.90
C GLY A 22 11.28 -12.55 9.44
N ASN A 23 10.06 -12.97 9.10
CA ASN A 23 9.65 -13.21 7.72
C ASN A 23 9.49 -11.89 6.96
N LEU A 24 9.39 -11.99 5.63
CA LEU A 24 9.09 -10.82 4.80
C LEU A 24 7.75 -10.23 5.22
N ASP A 25 7.72 -8.93 5.43
CA ASP A 25 6.56 -8.24 5.99
C ASP A 25 6.20 -6.93 5.26
N PHE A 26 6.97 -6.56 4.26
CA PHE A 26 6.75 -5.35 3.50
C PHE A 26 6.98 -5.64 2.02
N ALA A 27 6.04 -5.24 1.18
CA ALA A 27 6.11 -5.48 -0.25
C ALA A 27 5.73 -4.22 -1.02
N LEU A 28 6.29 -4.11 -2.21
CA LEU A 28 6.00 -3.05 -3.15
C LEU A 28 5.71 -3.64 -4.52
N VAL A 29 4.63 -3.19 -5.15
CA VAL A 29 4.32 -3.50 -6.55
C VAL A 29 4.30 -2.19 -7.32
N GLN A 30 5.07 -2.10 -8.40
CA GLN A 30 5.16 -0.92 -9.23
C GLN A 30 4.65 -1.20 -10.63
N ASN A 31 3.81 -0.32 -11.13
CA ASN A 31 3.36 -0.32 -12.52
C ASN A 31 4.24 0.65 -13.30
N LEU A 32 4.98 0.13 -14.27
CA LEU A 32 5.91 0.92 -15.08
C LEU A 32 5.20 1.66 -16.23
N GLY A 33 3.90 1.50 -16.37
CA GLY A 33 3.13 2.15 -17.40
C GLY A 33 3.18 1.41 -18.75
N PRO A 34 2.83 2.09 -19.83
CA PRO A 34 2.53 3.54 -19.90
C PRO A 34 1.22 3.97 -19.26
N LEU A 35 0.27 3.05 -19.05
CA LEU A 35 -1.02 3.37 -18.44
C LEU A 35 -0.99 2.99 -16.95
N ASN A 36 -1.49 3.88 -16.11
CA ASN A 36 -1.58 3.67 -14.66
C ASN A 36 -3.03 3.55 -14.19
N SER A 37 -3.93 3.13 -15.08
CA SER A 37 -5.34 2.95 -14.72
C SER A 37 -5.51 1.92 -13.61
N ALA A 38 -6.33 2.26 -12.64
CA ALA A 38 -6.57 1.40 -11.49
C ALA A 38 -8.01 1.54 -11.01
N ALA A 39 -8.51 0.46 -10.41
CA ALA A 39 -9.80 0.44 -9.76
C ALA A 39 -9.69 -0.37 -8.48
N SER A 40 -10.50 -0.05 -7.50
CA SER A 40 -10.51 -0.75 -6.23
C SER A 40 -11.90 -0.80 -5.64
N VAL A 41 -12.08 -1.76 -4.74
CA VAL A 41 -13.26 -1.86 -3.89
C VAL A 41 -12.80 -1.85 -2.44
N PHE A 42 -13.63 -1.29 -1.58
CA PHE A 42 -13.30 -1.16 -0.17
C PHE A 42 -14.40 -1.76 0.68
N THR A 43 -14.06 -2.06 1.93
CA THR A 43 -15.01 -2.59 2.89
C THR A 43 -16.15 -1.62 3.15
N THR A 44 -17.33 -2.16 3.45
CA THR A 44 -18.50 -1.37 3.88
C THR A 44 -18.51 -1.13 5.39
N ASN A 45 -17.52 -1.63 6.12
CA ASN A 45 -17.39 -1.37 7.56
C ASN A 45 -17.30 0.12 7.81
N ARG A 46 -17.94 0.57 8.92
CA ARG A 46 -17.90 1.99 9.31
C ARG A 46 -16.55 2.38 9.90
N CYS A 47 -15.87 1.42 10.56
CA CYS A 47 -14.56 1.65 11.18
C CYS A 47 -13.48 1.27 10.18
N LEU A 48 -12.97 2.25 9.46
CA LEU A 48 -11.96 2.05 8.43
C LEU A 48 -10.57 2.22 9.02
N ALA A 49 -9.67 1.29 8.70
CA ALA A 49 -8.26 1.45 9.02
C ALA A 49 -7.65 2.63 8.26
N ASN A 50 -6.62 3.24 8.83
CA ASN A 50 -6.00 4.43 8.22
C ASN A 50 -5.48 4.18 6.80
N PRO A 51 -4.83 3.04 6.48
CA PRO A 51 -4.45 2.78 5.10
C PRO A 51 -5.63 2.72 4.12
N VAL A 52 -6.80 2.25 4.58
CA VAL A 52 -8.01 2.25 3.76
C VAL A 52 -8.47 3.68 3.46
N LEU A 53 -8.48 4.55 4.48
CA LEU A 53 -8.84 5.95 4.31
C LEU A 53 -7.92 6.65 3.30
N TRP A 54 -6.62 6.47 3.45
CA TRP A 54 -5.63 7.03 2.53
C TRP A 54 -5.81 6.49 1.11
N SER A 55 -6.01 5.18 0.98
CA SER A 55 -6.20 4.55 -0.33
C SER A 55 -7.42 5.08 -1.06
N LYS A 56 -8.52 5.33 -0.33
CA LYS A 56 -9.72 5.92 -0.92
C LYS A 56 -9.44 7.31 -1.50
N GLU A 57 -8.65 8.12 -0.81
CA GLU A 57 -8.29 9.45 -1.29
C GLU A 57 -7.46 9.40 -2.57
N VAL A 58 -6.42 8.56 -2.59
CA VAL A 58 -5.51 8.49 -3.74
C VAL A 58 -6.14 7.77 -4.94
N MET A 59 -7.19 6.98 -4.74
CA MET A 59 -7.89 6.31 -5.83
C MET A 59 -8.92 7.21 -6.53
N ALA A 60 -9.11 8.43 -6.08
CA ALA A 60 -10.15 9.32 -6.61
C ALA A 60 -9.97 9.62 -8.10
N ASP A 61 -8.74 9.65 -8.60
CA ASP A 61 -8.44 9.90 -10.01
C ASP A 61 -8.35 8.63 -10.86
N GLY A 62 -8.51 7.46 -10.27
CA GLY A 62 -8.44 6.18 -10.99
C GLY A 62 -7.06 5.83 -11.53
N GLN A 63 -6.01 6.44 -10.99
CA GLN A 63 -4.63 6.20 -11.44
C GLN A 63 -3.74 5.90 -10.24
N VAL A 64 -2.99 4.78 -10.34
CA VAL A 64 -2.03 4.35 -9.31
C VAL A 64 -0.81 3.77 -10.00
N SER A 65 0.36 4.23 -9.63
CA SER A 65 1.62 3.73 -10.16
C SER A 65 2.30 2.71 -9.25
N ALA A 66 1.94 2.67 -7.98
CA ALA A 66 2.56 1.76 -7.03
C ALA A 66 1.60 1.40 -5.90
N ILE A 67 1.77 0.19 -5.38
CA ILE A 67 1.03 -0.30 -4.23
C ILE A 67 2.04 -0.78 -3.19
N VAL A 68 1.87 -0.30 -1.96
CA VAL A 68 2.66 -0.71 -0.80
C VAL A 68 1.80 -1.61 0.07
N LEU A 69 2.33 -2.76 0.43
CA LEU A 69 1.65 -3.71 1.30
C LEU A 69 2.54 -4.00 2.51
N ASN A 70 1.93 -4.04 3.68
CA ASN A 70 2.64 -4.48 4.88
C ASN A 70 1.80 -5.47 5.67
N SER A 71 2.45 -6.25 6.50
CA SER A 71 1.77 -7.17 7.40
C SER A 71 2.48 -7.22 8.74
N GLY A 72 1.77 -7.65 9.78
CA GLY A 72 2.33 -7.75 11.12
C GLY A 72 2.05 -6.56 12.03
N GLY A 73 1.52 -5.45 11.49
CA GLY A 73 1.19 -4.27 12.27
C GLY A 73 0.02 -3.53 11.66
N ALA A 74 -1.20 -3.90 12.04
CA ALA A 74 -2.41 -3.24 11.52
C ALA A 74 -2.51 -1.82 12.08
N ASN A 75 -2.71 -0.84 11.21
CA ASN A 75 -2.91 0.57 11.58
C ASN A 75 -4.40 0.87 11.62
N CYS A 76 -5.08 0.35 12.65
CA CYS A 76 -6.52 0.50 12.82
C CYS A 76 -6.80 1.06 14.22
N TYR A 77 -7.75 1.98 14.31
CA TYR A 77 -8.13 2.65 15.57
C TYR A 77 -6.98 3.43 16.22
N THR A 78 -6.08 3.97 15.42
CA THR A 78 -4.92 4.70 15.91
C THR A 78 -5.09 6.22 15.79
N GLY A 79 -6.24 6.69 15.32
CA GLY A 79 -6.58 8.10 15.27
C GLY A 79 -5.76 8.90 14.24
N PRO A 80 -5.76 10.24 14.36
CA PRO A 80 -5.06 11.08 13.39
C PRO A 80 -3.56 10.80 13.29
N GLN A 81 -2.92 10.42 14.38
CA GLN A 81 -1.51 10.08 14.38
C GLN A 81 -1.23 8.86 13.50
N GLY A 82 -2.08 7.84 13.56
CA GLY A 82 -1.97 6.67 12.71
C GLY A 82 -2.17 7.01 11.22
N PHE A 83 -3.08 7.93 10.91
CA PHE A 83 -3.27 8.42 9.56
C PHE A 83 -2.01 9.14 9.05
N GLN A 84 -1.39 9.96 9.89
CA GLN A 84 -0.14 10.63 9.53
C GLN A 84 0.98 9.64 9.23
N VAL A 85 1.07 8.55 10.00
CA VAL A 85 2.05 7.48 9.74
C VAL A 85 1.81 6.83 8.39
N THR A 86 0.56 6.55 8.03
CA THR A 86 0.20 6.01 6.72
C THR A 86 0.62 6.96 5.60
N HIS A 87 0.31 8.23 5.73
CA HIS A 87 0.67 9.26 4.76
C HIS A 87 2.20 9.36 4.62
N ALA A 88 2.92 9.38 5.74
CA ALA A 88 4.37 9.46 5.75
C ALA A 88 5.00 8.24 5.07
N THR A 89 4.47 7.05 5.27
CA THR A 89 4.95 5.83 4.62
C THR A 89 4.81 5.93 3.11
N ALA A 90 3.66 6.40 2.63
CA ALA A 90 3.42 6.59 1.20
C ALA A 90 4.34 7.66 0.62
N ALA A 91 4.48 8.80 1.31
CA ALA A 91 5.34 9.90 0.88
C ALA A 91 6.82 9.49 0.84
N TRP A 92 7.28 8.76 1.84
CA TRP A 92 8.66 8.25 1.89
C TRP A 92 8.99 7.43 0.65
N TYR A 93 8.08 6.58 0.20
CA TYR A 93 8.28 5.78 -0.99
C TYR A 93 8.49 6.66 -2.24
N PHE A 94 7.73 7.74 -2.37
CA PHE A 94 7.80 8.61 -3.55
C PHE A 94 9.02 9.53 -3.57
N ILE A 95 9.75 9.65 -2.47
CA ILE A 95 10.97 10.47 -2.42
C ILE A 95 12.17 9.71 -3.00
N GLU A 96 12.14 8.40 -3.00
CA GLU A 96 13.18 7.60 -3.62
C GLU A 96 12.92 7.37 -5.12
#